data_daffb23e88a36517327978cad5a8c782
#
_entry.id   daffb23e88a36517327978cad5a8c782
#
_cell.length_a   1.000
_cell.length_b   1.000
_cell.length_c   1.000
_cell.angle_alpha   90.00
_cell.angle_beta   90.00
_cell.angle_gamma   90.00
#
_symmetry.space_group_name_H-M   'P 1'
#
loop_
_entity.id
_entity.type
_entity.pdbx_description
1 polymer ?
#
loop_
_entity_poly.entity_id
_entity_poly.type
_entity_poly.pdbx_seq_one_letter_code
_entity_poly.pdbx_strand_id
1 'polypeptide(L)'
;MPNAPRVILSGFADEAANHKTAVEQFAAFAALGLQYYSIRFIDVGNGIKNVMALSKPEIQRVRELMNEYELNVSSLGSPIGKIKLSDTDDGTHNKYVPFKQYLNRDVKKACELAHAFETKLIRGFSFYHPKSTDPWEFVTEVVDRLGQIAEVCHRSDLTFGLEVEANLVGQTGELLAEIHRQVNHPAMVLIFDAANVICQGYSTAETFAQYRAMRSGLGWIHIKDYLSPKASEKGGHVDEEILKNFVPADQGDAAHEAILRDFARVIPALERKLRRRGIPGVFLDMEPHVKGGGQFGGFSGPDGMGVALRGLCRVLDYVGIDYHLRDFEDVKAARGF
;
A
#
# COMPACT_ATOMS: atom_id res chain seq x y z
N MET A 1 21.53 -14.83 20.63
CA MET A 1 20.44 -15.27 19.73
C MET A 1 20.42 -14.31 18.56
N PRO A 2 20.14 -14.73 17.33
CA PRO A 2 19.91 -13.76 16.26
C PRO A 2 18.74 -12.88 16.70
N ASN A 3 18.84 -11.55 16.46
CA ASN A 3 17.77 -10.63 16.77
C ASN A 3 16.50 -11.08 16.04
N ALA A 4 15.34 -10.97 16.70
CA ALA A 4 14.06 -11.25 16.08
C ALA A 4 13.87 -10.39 14.80
N PRO A 5 13.19 -10.90 13.76
CA PRO A 5 12.89 -10.12 12.58
C PRO A 5 12.03 -8.90 12.97
N ARG A 6 12.38 -7.72 12.48
CA ARG A 6 11.72 -6.47 12.89
C ARG A 6 11.08 -5.77 11.70
N VAL A 7 9.89 -5.21 11.94
CA VAL A 7 9.13 -4.38 10.97
C VAL A 7 8.89 -2.98 11.52
N ILE A 8 8.57 -2.07 10.60
CA ILE A 8 8.10 -0.72 10.91
C ILE A 8 6.60 -0.70 10.61
N LEU A 9 5.79 -0.35 11.62
CA LEU A 9 4.36 -0.20 11.46
C LEU A 9 4.04 1.16 10.84
N SER A 10 3.16 1.14 9.86
CA SER A 10 2.67 2.28 9.12
C SER A 10 1.21 2.04 8.70
N GLY A 11 0.62 2.96 7.98
CA GLY A 11 -0.71 2.78 7.41
C GLY A 11 -1.21 4.01 6.68
N PHE A 12 -2.32 3.88 6.00
CA PHE A 12 -2.99 4.99 5.32
C PHE A 12 -3.68 5.89 6.34
N ALA A 13 -3.06 7.03 6.66
CA ALA A 13 -3.53 7.92 7.72
C ALA A 13 -4.93 8.49 7.45
N ASP A 14 -5.29 8.64 6.18
CA ASP A 14 -6.62 9.12 5.79
C ASP A 14 -7.76 8.19 6.23
N GLU A 15 -7.47 6.92 6.53
CA GLU A 15 -8.46 6.01 7.11
C GLU A 15 -8.72 6.24 8.59
N ALA A 16 -7.76 6.78 9.32
CA ALA A 16 -7.87 7.06 10.75
C ALA A 16 -8.65 8.34 11.07
N ALA A 17 -9.03 9.13 10.06
CA ALA A 17 -9.66 10.44 10.25
C ALA A 17 -11.09 10.46 9.73
N ASN A 18 -12.04 10.96 10.53
CA ASN A 18 -13.45 11.06 10.15
C ASN A 18 -13.67 12.03 8.98
N HIS A 19 -12.93 13.14 8.93
CA HIS A 19 -13.04 14.16 7.89
C HIS A 19 -11.82 14.24 6.97
N LYS A 20 -10.86 13.32 7.14
CA LYS A 20 -9.58 13.28 6.42
C LYS A 20 -8.76 14.57 6.52
N THR A 21 -8.99 15.39 7.56
CA THR A 21 -8.14 16.56 7.80
C THR A 21 -6.73 16.13 8.24
N ALA A 22 -5.71 16.87 7.85
CA ALA A 22 -4.32 16.55 8.20
C ALA A 22 -4.13 16.43 9.71
N VAL A 23 -4.76 17.34 10.48
CA VAL A 23 -4.68 17.33 11.95
C VAL A 23 -5.29 16.05 12.55
N GLU A 24 -6.50 15.63 12.09
CA GLU A 24 -7.12 14.40 12.58
C GLU A 24 -6.27 13.17 12.25
N GLN A 25 -5.73 13.10 11.01
CA GLN A 25 -4.88 12.00 10.57
C GLN A 25 -3.64 11.88 11.46
N PHE A 26 -2.93 12.98 11.64
CA PHE A 26 -1.65 12.99 12.35
C PHE A 26 -1.82 12.83 13.85
N ALA A 27 -2.82 13.45 14.44
CA ALA A 27 -3.17 13.25 15.86
C ALA A 27 -3.52 11.79 16.16
N ALA A 28 -4.29 11.12 15.28
CA ALA A 28 -4.64 9.71 15.44
C ALA A 28 -3.40 8.81 15.37
N PHE A 29 -2.49 9.04 14.39
CA PHE A 29 -1.27 8.25 14.24
C PHE A 29 -0.29 8.48 15.40
N ALA A 30 -0.11 9.73 15.83
CA ALA A 30 0.73 10.05 16.99
C ALA A 30 0.18 9.43 18.28
N ALA A 31 -1.14 9.48 18.50
CA ALA A 31 -1.80 8.87 19.65
C ALA A 31 -1.69 7.33 19.68
N LEU A 32 -1.60 6.69 18.50
CA LEU A 32 -1.39 5.25 18.36
C LEU A 32 0.09 4.85 18.49
N GLY A 33 1.01 5.80 18.65
CA GLY A 33 2.45 5.55 18.71
C GLY A 33 3.09 5.24 17.36
N LEU A 34 2.40 5.47 16.25
CA LEU A 34 2.94 5.29 14.90
C LEU A 34 3.84 6.47 14.54
N GLN A 35 4.99 6.17 13.92
CA GLN A 35 5.95 7.17 13.46
C GLN A 35 5.94 7.38 11.95
N TYR A 36 5.30 6.47 11.22
CA TYR A 36 5.23 6.46 9.76
C TYR A 36 3.80 6.34 9.28
N TYR A 37 3.50 6.98 8.15
CA TYR A 37 2.20 6.86 7.48
C TYR A 37 2.35 6.90 5.96
N SER A 38 1.43 6.24 5.26
CA SER A 38 1.26 6.38 3.82
C SER A 38 0.32 7.54 3.53
N ILE A 39 0.77 8.50 2.71
CA ILE A 39 -0.02 9.68 2.34
C ILE A 39 -0.82 9.41 1.06
N ARG A 40 -2.15 9.52 1.13
CA ARG A 40 -3.05 9.27 -0.01
C ARG A 40 -4.09 10.38 -0.20
N PHE A 41 -5.04 10.53 0.71
CA PHE A 41 -6.04 11.59 0.72
C PHE A 41 -5.86 12.47 1.96
N ILE A 42 -5.92 13.80 1.77
CA ILE A 42 -5.71 14.72 2.86
C ILE A 42 -6.42 16.05 2.61
N ASP A 43 -6.97 16.65 3.67
CA ASP A 43 -7.50 18.01 3.69
C ASP A 43 -6.63 18.90 4.58
N VAL A 44 -6.14 19.98 4.03
CA VAL A 44 -5.38 21.03 4.73
C VAL A 44 -6.17 22.35 4.81
N GLY A 45 -7.50 22.27 4.76
CA GLY A 45 -8.40 23.41 4.85
C GLY A 45 -9.02 23.85 3.51
N ASN A 46 -8.76 23.10 2.42
CA ASN A 46 -9.30 23.39 1.08
C ASN A 46 -10.09 22.20 0.51
N GLY A 47 -10.62 21.33 1.36
CA GLY A 47 -11.30 20.11 0.99
C GLY A 47 -10.35 18.93 0.76
N ILE A 48 -10.94 17.72 0.78
CA ILE A 48 -10.20 16.47 0.62
C ILE A 48 -9.61 16.37 -0.79
N LYS A 49 -8.30 16.15 -0.88
CA LYS A 49 -7.59 15.95 -2.15
C LYS A 49 -6.78 14.67 -2.11
N ASN A 50 -6.67 14.01 -3.27
CA ASN A 50 -5.61 13.03 -3.45
C ASN A 50 -4.24 13.75 -3.39
N VAL A 51 -3.24 13.10 -2.84
CA VAL A 51 -1.88 13.65 -2.73
C VAL A 51 -1.34 14.19 -4.06
N MET A 52 -1.73 13.56 -5.17
CA MET A 52 -1.36 13.99 -6.52
C MET A 52 -1.97 15.34 -6.94
N ALA A 53 -2.99 15.84 -6.23
CA ALA A 53 -3.67 17.09 -6.53
C ALA A 53 -3.24 18.25 -5.62
N LEU A 54 -2.32 18.03 -4.67
CA LEU A 54 -1.84 19.06 -3.76
C LEU A 54 -1.04 20.14 -4.51
N SER A 55 -1.31 21.39 -4.16
CA SER A 55 -0.52 22.55 -4.56
C SER A 55 0.73 22.70 -3.69
N LYS A 56 1.69 23.50 -4.13
CA LYS A 56 2.93 23.78 -3.34
C LYS A 56 2.65 24.31 -1.93
N PRO A 57 1.74 25.29 -1.70
CA PRO A 57 1.38 25.72 -0.35
C PRO A 57 0.78 24.59 0.50
N GLU A 58 -0.05 23.72 -0.09
CA GLU A 58 -0.65 22.59 0.64
C GLU A 58 0.40 21.55 1.01
N ILE A 59 1.34 21.24 0.13
CA ILE A 59 2.50 20.38 0.42
C ILE A 59 3.30 20.94 1.59
N GLN A 60 3.59 22.24 1.57
CA GLN A 60 4.31 22.91 2.67
C GLN A 60 3.53 22.78 3.99
N ARG A 61 2.21 23.01 3.96
CA ARG A 61 1.38 22.87 5.16
C ARG A 61 1.34 21.45 5.73
N VAL A 62 1.28 20.46 4.86
CA VAL A 62 1.39 19.04 5.29
C VAL A 62 2.74 18.79 5.98
N ARG A 63 3.84 19.27 5.41
CA ARG A 63 5.18 19.09 6.00
C ARG A 63 5.32 19.77 7.36
N GLU A 64 4.77 20.96 7.55
CA GLU A 64 4.75 21.67 8.84
C GLU A 64 4.02 20.83 9.89
N LEU A 65 2.84 20.32 9.56
CA LEU A 65 2.06 19.47 10.46
C LEU A 65 2.76 18.12 10.73
N MET A 66 3.36 17.49 9.71
CA MET A 66 4.17 16.28 9.93
C MET A 66 5.27 16.51 10.97
N ASN A 67 5.98 17.65 10.87
CA ASN A 67 7.05 17.99 11.82
C ASN A 67 6.50 18.26 13.22
N GLU A 68 5.33 18.91 13.33
CA GLU A 68 4.66 19.17 14.61
C GLU A 68 4.30 17.87 15.33
N TYR A 69 3.82 16.86 14.58
CA TYR A 69 3.45 15.54 15.11
C TYR A 69 4.60 14.53 15.08
N GLU A 70 5.79 14.92 14.62
CA GLU A 70 6.99 14.07 14.49
C GLU A 70 6.72 12.79 13.69
N LEU A 71 5.99 12.91 12.57
CA LEU A 71 5.65 11.83 11.66
C LEU A 71 6.49 11.86 10.39
N ASN A 72 6.70 10.70 9.80
CA ASN A 72 7.40 10.51 8.54
C ASN A 72 6.51 9.79 7.52
N VAL A 73 6.74 10.03 6.23
CA VAL A 73 6.03 9.31 5.19
C VAL A 73 6.74 8.00 4.87
N SER A 74 6.04 6.87 5.05
CA SER A 74 6.50 5.54 4.62
C SER A 74 6.48 5.41 3.10
N SER A 75 5.34 5.73 2.50
CA SER A 75 5.15 5.66 1.05
C SER A 75 4.21 6.74 0.52
N LEU A 76 4.41 7.13 -0.74
CA LEU A 76 3.42 7.91 -1.47
C LEU A 76 2.30 6.96 -1.94
N GLY A 77 1.11 7.06 -1.34
CA GLY A 77 -0.08 6.31 -1.69
C GLY A 77 -0.69 6.78 -3.02
N SER A 78 0.11 6.74 -4.08
CA SER A 78 -0.27 7.26 -5.39
C SER A 78 -1.25 6.34 -6.12
N PRO A 79 -2.08 6.87 -7.05
CA PRO A 79 -2.89 6.07 -7.96
C PRO A 79 -2.15 5.72 -9.26
N ILE A 80 -0.81 5.82 -9.32
CA ILE A 80 -0.04 5.53 -10.52
C ILE A 80 -0.33 4.10 -10.99
N GLY A 81 -0.79 3.98 -12.24
CA GLY A 81 -1.22 2.71 -12.84
C GLY A 81 -2.73 2.39 -12.68
N LYS A 82 -3.49 3.10 -11.86
CA LYS A 82 -4.98 3.01 -11.86
C LYS A 82 -5.58 3.83 -13.01
N ILE A 83 -5.17 3.55 -14.21
CA ILE A 83 -5.65 4.16 -15.47
C ILE A 83 -5.92 3.08 -16.51
N LYS A 84 -6.67 3.43 -17.55
CA LYS A 84 -6.91 2.56 -18.71
C LYS A 84 -5.60 2.19 -19.41
N LEU A 85 -5.44 0.91 -19.72
CA LEU A 85 -4.34 0.43 -20.54
C LEU A 85 -4.51 0.89 -21.99
N SER A 86 -5.72 0.84 -22.53
CA SER A 86 -6.07 1.26 -23.88
C SER A 86 -7.36 2.09 -23.88
N ASP A 87 -7.67 2.77 -24.98
CA ASP A 87 -8.91 3.58 -25.12
C ASP A 87 -10.12 2.69 -25.43
N THR A 88 -10.43 1.80 -24.49
CA THR A 88 -11.55 0.84 -24.58
C THR A 88 -12.36 0.85 -23.30
N ASP A 89 -13.50 0.17 -23.27
CA ASP A 89 -14.27 -0.02 -22.04
C ASP A 89 -13.54 -1.00 -21.13
N ASP A 90 -13.14 -0.53 -19.96
CA ASP A 90 -12.47 -1.28 -18.89
C ASP A 90 -13.38 -1.46 -17.65
N GLY A 91 -14.65 -1.07 -17.75
CA GLY A 91 -15.59 -1.09 -16.64
C GLY A 91 -15.47 0.10 -15.68
N THR A 92 -14.51 1.03 -15.90
CA THR A 92 -14.36 2.23 -15.08
C THR A 92 -14.83 3.49 -15.79
N HIS A 93 -14.98 4.58 -15.04
CA HIS A 93 -15.25 5.92 -15.60
C HIS A 93 -13.97 6.71 -15.90
N ASN A 94 -12.79 6.07 -15.82
CA ASN A 94 -11.53 6.73 -16.11
C ASN A 94 -11.45 7.17 -17.57
N LYS A 95 -10.83 8.33 -17.80
CA LYS A 95 -10.50 8.78 -19.15
C LYS A 95 -9.16 8.17 -19.57
N TYR A 96 -9.08 7.73 -20.83
CA TYR A 96 -7.82 7.29 -21.38
C TYR A 96 -6.81 8.44 -21.47
N VAL A 97 -5.57 8.17 -21.08
CA VAL A 97 -4.45 9.10 -21.19
C VAL A 97 -3.34 8.41 -21.97
N PRO A 98 -2.85 8.98 -23.10
CA PRO A 98 -1.71 8.42 -23.83
C PRO A 98 -0.51 8.21 -22.89
N PHE A 99 0.09 7.02 -22.91
CA PHE A 99 1.08 6.60 -21.92
C PHE A 99 2.30 7.54 -21.85
N LYS A 100 2.80 8.06 -22.98
CA LYS A 100 3.90 9.02 -22.99
C LYS A 100 3.55 10.33 -22.25
N GLN A 101 2.31 10.80 -22.36
CA GLN A 101 1.84 11.96 -21.61
C GLN A 101 1.75 11.66 -20.13
N TYR A 102 1.19 10.49 -19.78
CA TYR A 102 1.07 10.01 -18.41
C TYR A 102 2.43 9.90 -17.73
N LEU A 103 3.40 9.26 -18.40
CA LEU A 103 4.76 9.10 -17.88
C LEU A 103 5.43 10.46 -17.59
N ASN A 104 5.28 11.43 -18.50
CA ASN A 104 5.93 12.73 -18.36
C ASN A 104 5.23 13.69 -17.40
N ARG A 105 3.94 13.53 -17.15
CA ARG A 105 3.17 14.38 -16.27
C ARG A 105 2.95 13.74 -14.89
N ASP A 106 2.31 12.57 -14.87
CA ASP A 106 1.82 11.99 -13.63
C ASP A 106 2.91 11.21 -12.88
N VAL A 107 3.69 10.40 -13.59
CA VAL A 107 4.76 9.61 -12.95
C VAL A 107 5.89 10.54 -12.45
N LYS A 108 6.28 11.55 -13.23
CA LYS A 108 7.26 12.55 -12.76
C LYS A 108 6.74 13.34 -11.57
N LYS A 109 5.47 13.73 -11.58
CA LYS A 109 4.84 14.40 -10.44
C LYS A 109 4.87 13.53 -9.18
N ALA A 110 4.61 12.22 -9.30
CA ALA A 110 4.71 11.30 -8.17
C ALA A 110 6.14 11.27 -7.61
N CYS A 111 7.17 11.28 -8.47
CA CYS A 111 8.56 11.37 -8.03
C CYS A 111 8.86 12.69 -7.30
N GLU A 112 8.40 13.84 -7.83
CA GLU A 112 8.55 15.14 -7.17
C GLU A 112 7.87 15.17 -5.79
N LEU A 113 6.68 14.57 -5.66
CA LEU A 113 5.96 14.48 -4.40
C LEU A 113 6.66 13.56 -3.41
N ALA A 114 7.19 12.41 -3.86
CA ALA A 114 7.96 11.51 -3.00
C ALA A 114 9.18 12.22 -2.41
N HIS A 115 9.89 13.03 -3.21
CA HIS A 115 10.98 13.89 -2.71
C HIS A 115 10.49 14.97 -1.75
N ALA A 116 9.37 15.63 -2.08
CA ALA A 116 8.82 16.69 -1.22
C ALA A 116 8.42 16.17 0.16
N PHE A 117 7.96 14.90 0.24
CA PHE A 117 7.60 14.22 1.48
C PHE A 117 8.71 13.33 2.06
N GLU A 118 9.92 13.39 1.49
CA GLU A 118 11.13 12.70 1.98
C GLU A 118 10.96 11.16 2.06
N THR A 119 10.08 10.58 1.22
CA THR A 119 9.94 9.13 1.10
C THR A 119 10.67 8.58 -0.12
N LYS A 120 11.15 7.34 -0.02
CA LYS A 120 11.77 6.59 -1.12
C LYS A 120 10.81 5.66 -1.85
N LEU A 121 9.56 5.53 -1.36
CA LEU A 121 8.60 4.54 -1.85
C LEU A 121 7.42 5.22 -2.52
N ILE A 122 7.09 4.76 -3.72
CA ILE A 122 5.88 5.15 -4.46
C ILE A 122 5.06 3.87 -4.67
N ARG A 123 3.81 3.84 -4.17
CA ARG A 123 2.86 2.79 -4.50
C ARG A 123 2.28 3.03 -5.89
N GLY A 124 2.05 1.95 -6.63
CA GLY A 124 1.36 1.98 -7.91
C GLY A 124 0.77 0.64 -8.30
N PHE A 125 0.19 0.58 -9.50
CA PHE A 125 -0.70 -0.47 -9.97
C PHE A 125 -0.40 -0.86 -11.42
N SER A 126 -1.09 -1.94 -11.91
CA SER A 126 -0.79 -2.62 -13.16
C SER A 126 -1.75 -2.34 -14.32
N PHE A 127 -2.45 -1.24 -14.29
CA PHE A 127 -3.42 -0.77 -15.30
C PHE A 127 -4.71 -1.59 -15.38
N TYR A 128 -5.82 -0.92 -15.71
CA TYR A 128 -7.08 -1.57 -16.04
C TYR A 128 -7.02 -2.13 -17.47
N HIS A 129 -7.29 -3.42 -17.63
CA HIS A 129 -7.44 -4.06 -18.94
C HIS A 129 -8.88 -3.94 -19.46
N PRO A 130 -9.13 -4.17 -20.75
CA PRO A 130 -10.49 -4.15 -21.30
C PRO A 130 -11.41 -5.11 -20.56
N LYS A 131 -12.65 -4.69 -20.31
CA LYS A 131 -13.65 -5.49 -19.60
C LYS A 131 -13.86 -6.85 -20.27
N SER A 132 -14.01 -7.88 -19.45
CA SER A 132 -14.31 -9.24 -19.90
C SER A 132 -13.21 -9.90 -20.77
N THR A 133 -11.96 -9.45 -20.64
CA THR A 133 -10.80 -10.06 -21.29
C THR A 133 -9.92 -10.79 -20.27
N ASP A 134 -9.09 -11.72 -20.76
CA ASP A 134 -8.10 -12.36 -19.89
C ASP A 134 -6.91 -11.40 -19.64
N PRO A 135 -6.63 -11.04 -18.37
CA PRO A 135 -5.50 -10.15 -18.05
C PRO A 135 -4.13 -10.68 -18.54
N TRP A 136 -3.96 -11.97 -18.73
CA TRP A 136 -2.73 -12.56 -19.27
C TRP A 136 -2.37 -12.05 -20.67
N GLU A 137 -3.36 -11.69 -21.48
CA GLU A 137 -3.15 -11.15 -22.85
C GLU A 137 -2.42 -9.80 -22.82
N PHE A 138 -2.47 -9.07 -21.71
CA PHE A 138 -1.93 -7.73 -21.59
C PHE A 138 -0.59 -7.66 -20.84
N VAL A 139 -0.07 -8.79 -20.36
CA VAL A 139 1.17 -8.83 -19.56
C VAL A 139 2.34 -8.17 -20.30
N THR A 140 2.54 -8.46 -21.59
CA THR A 140 3.65 -7.91 -22.37
C THR A 140 3.60 -6.38 -22.44
N GLU A 141 2.42 -5.80 -22.70
CA GLU A 141 2.25 -4.34 -22.77
C GLU A 141 2.45 -3.69 -21.40
N VAL A 142 1.94 -4.32 -20.34
CA VAL A 142 2.11 -3.83 -18.96
C VAL A 142 3.57 -3.89 -18.53
N VAL A 143 4.29 -4.94 -18.90
CA VAL A 143 5.73 -5.08 -18.64
C VAL A 143 6.52 -3.93 -19.26
N ASP A 144 6.26 -3.60 -20.53
CA ASP A 144 6.91 -2.46 -21.18
C ASP A 144 6.64 -1.13 -20.47
N ARG A 145 5.38 -0.86 -20.13
CA ARG A 145 4.99 0.38 -19.43
C ARG A 145 5.56 0.47 -18.02
N LEU A 146 5.48 -0.61 -17.25
CA LEU A 146 6.02 -0.65 -15.90
C LEU A 146 7.55 -0.56 -15.87
N GLY A 147 8.22 -1.12 -16.85
CA GLY A 147 9.66 -0.94 -17.04
C GLY A 147 10.05 0.53 -17.22
N GLN A 148 9.29 1.27 -18.01
CA GLN A 148 9.50 2.72 -18.19
C GLN A 148 9.18 3.52 -16.91
N ILE A 149 8.14 3.16 -16.17
CA ILE A 149 7.83 3.79 -14.86
C ILE A 149 8.95 3.51 -13.87
N ALA A 150 9.40 2.27 -13.76
CA ALA A 150 10.48 1.88 -12.86
C ALA A 150 11.80 2.62 -13.20
N GLU A 151 12.08 2.84 -14.48
CA GLU A 151 13.26 3.60 -14.92
C GLU A 151 13.17 5.09 -14.53
N VAL A 152 11.97 5.72 -14.63
CA VAL A 152 11.77 7.10 -14.15
C VAL A 152 11.99 7.19 -12.64
N CYS A 153 11.45 6.24 -11.89
CA CYS A 153 11.66 6.17 -10.43
C CYS A 153 13.15 5.94 -10.10
N HIS A 154 13.83 5.06 -10.83
CA HIS A 154 15.25 4.77 -10.64
C HIS A 154 16.13 6.02 -10.83
N ARG A 155 15.92 6.76 -11.92
CA ARG A 155 16.63 8.03 -12.18
C ARG A 155 16.38 9.07 -11.12
N SER A 156 15.26 8.98 -10.42
CA SER A 156 14.89 9.84 -9.29
C SER A 156 15.34 9.29 -7.94
N ASP A 157 16.14 8.22 -7.89
CA ASP A 157 16.55 7.52 -6.65
C ASP A 157 15.36 7.09 -5.78
N LEU A 158 14.29 6.57 -6.42
CA LEU A 158 13.06 6.11 -5.80
C LEU A 158 12.78 4.65 -6.13
N THR A 159 11.90 4.02 -5.36
CA THR A 159 11.44 2.65 -5.54
C THR A 159 9.94 2.65 -5.83
N PHE A 160 9.55 1.99 -6.92
CA PHE A 160 8.17 1.79 -7.31
C PHE A 160 7.67 0.45 -6.76
N GLY A 161 6.65 0.47 -5.93
CA GLY A 161 5.98 -0.71 -5.39
C GLY A 161 4.71 -1.00 -6.17
N LEU A 162 4.64 -2.19 -6.77
CA LEU A 162 3.52 -2.64 -7.57
C LEU A 162 2.57 -3.48 -6.72
N GLU A 163 1.38 -2.97 -6.46
CA GLU A 163 0.38 -3.60 -5.59
C GLU A 163 -0.49 -4.59 -6.38
N VAL A 164 -0.75 -5.77 -5.78
CA VAL A 164 -1.78 -6.70 -6.25
C VAL A 164 -3.16 -6.09 -5.98
N GLU A 165 -3.98 -5.94 -7.03
CA GLU A 165 -5.28 -5.28 -6.91
C GLU A 165 -6.26 -5.88 -7.91
N ALA A 166 -7.49 -6.13 -7.46
CA ALA A 166 -8.59 -6.64 -8.29
C ALA A 166 -8.89 -5.74 -9.50
N ASN A 167 -9.40 -6.33 -10.55
CA ASN A 167 -9.80 -5.65 -11.80
C ASN A 167 -8.64 -5.04 -12.62
N LEU A 168 -7.39 -5.26 -12.22
CA LEU A 168 -6.21 -4.81 -12.94
C LEU A 168 -5.50 -5.98 -13.62
N VAL A 169 -4.56 -5.71 -14.51
CA VAL A 169 -3.77 -6.80 -15.14
C VAL A 169 -3.05 -7.63 -14.08
N GLY A 170 -2.46 -7.02 -13.07
CA GLY A 170 -1.82 -7.70 -11.93
C GLY A 170 -2.79 -8.01 -10.78
N GLN A 171 -3.97 -8.55 -11.07
CA GLN A 171 -4.99 -8.83 -10.06
C GLN A 171 -4.71 -10.06 -9.21
N THR A 172 -3.76 -10.89 -9.58
CA THR A 172 -3.35 -12.07 -8.81
C THR A 172 -1.86 -12.05 -8.53
N GLY A 173 -1.45 -12.78 -7.48
CA GLY A 173 -0.05 -12.90 -7.13
C GLY A 173 0.81 -13.56 -8.22
N GLU A 174 0.25 -14.50 -8.98
CA GLU A 174 0.92 -15.15 -10.10
C GLU A 174 1.17 -14.18 -11.26
N LEU A 175 0.15 -13.41 -11.67
CA LEU A 175 0.27 -12.37 -12.69
C LEU A 175 1.30 -11.32 -12.29
N LEU A 176 1.23 -10.85 -11.05
CA LEU A 176 2.14 -9.80 -10.58
C LEU A 176 3.58 -10.30 -10.44
N ALA A 177 3.77 -11.54 -10.02
CA ALA A 177 5.08 -12.17 -9.98
C ALA A 177 5.70 -12.32 -11.39
N GLU A 178 4.89 -12.70 -12.37
CA GLU A 178 5.33 -12.82 -13.77
C GLU A 178 5.68 -11.46 -14.38
N ILE A 179 4.83 -10.43 -14.15
CA ILE A 179 5.12 -9.05 -14.55
C ILE A 179 6.44 -8.59 -13.94
N HIS A 180 6.63 -8.77 -12.63
CA HIS A 180 7.85 -8.37 -11.93
C HIS A 180 9.10 -9.08 -12.49
N ARG A 181 8.98 -10.39 -12.75
CA ARG A 181 10.06 -11.20 -13.33
C ARG A 181 10.47 -10.70 -14.72
N GLN A 182 9.50 -10.33 -15.58
CA GLN A 182 9.77 -9.84 -16.93
C GLN A 182 10.30 -8.41 -16.93
N VAL A 183 9.75 -7.52 -16.12
CA VAL A 183 10.27 -6.14 -15.96
C VAL A 183 11.71 -6.17 -15.46
N ASN A 184 12.03 -7.05 -14.51
CA ASN A 184 13.38 -7.29 -13.98
C ASN A 184 14.17 -6.00 -13.71
N HIS A 185 13.52 -5.03 -13.04
CA HIS A 185 14.11 -3.71 -12.81
C HIS A 185 14.44 -3.50 -11.32
N PRO A 186 15.67 -3.02 -10.97
CA PRO A 186 16.09 -2.88 -9.57
C PRO A 186 15.23 -1.90 -8.77
N ALA A 187 14.59 -0.90 -9.40
CA ALA A 187 13.73 0.07 -8.74
C ALA A 187 12.26 -0.38 -8.64
N MET A 188 11.93 -1.62 -9.02
CA MET A 188 10.57 -2.16 -8.84
C MET A 188 10.56 -3.25 -7.78
N VAL A 189 9.57 -3.21 -6.91
CA VAL A 189 9.26 -4.23 -5.91
C VAL A 189 7.76 -4.51 -5.92
N LEU A 190 7.34 -5.57 -5.25
CA LEU A 190 5.93 -5.94 -5.14
C LEU A 190 5.36 -5.55 -3.77
N ILE A 191 4.08 -5.21 -3.75
CA ILE A 191 3.28 -5.00 -2.55
C ILE A 191 2.21 -6.09 -2.53
N PHE A 192 2.21 -6.91 -1.49
CA PHE A 192 1.15 -7.90 -1.29
C PHE A 192 0.06 -7.33 -0.40
N ASP A 193 -1.18 -7.40 -0.86
CA ASP A 193 -2.38 -7.12 -0.10
C ASP A 193 -3.27 -8.37 -0.15
N ALA A 194 -3.38 -9.06 0.97
CA ALA A 194 -4.08 -10.32 1.05
C ALA A 194 -5.60 -10.16 0.87
N ALA A 195 -6.17 -9.04 1.32
CA ALA A 195 -7.58 -8.78 1.18
C ALA A 195 -7.98 -8.49 -0.27
N ASN A 196 -7.11 -7.84 -1.04
CA ASN A 196 -7.32 -7.63 -2.48
C ASN A 196 -7.33 -8.95 -3.28
N VAL A 197 -6.74 -10.00 -2.74
CA VAL A 197 -6.80 -11.35 -3.32
C VAL A 197 -8.05 -12.08 -2.86
N ILE A 198 -8.28 -12.19 -1.55
CA ILE A 198 -9.34 -13.05 -1.01
C ILE A 198 -10.75 -12.52 -1.35
N CYS A 199 -10.95 -11.20 -1.49
CA CYS A 199 -12.23 -10.63 -1.92
C CYS A 199 -12.63 -11.00 -3.35
N GLN A 200 -11.69 -11.55 -4.15
CA GLN A 200 -11.95 -12.11 -5.48
C GLN A 200 -12.44 -13.59 -5.42
N GLY A 201 -12.81 -14.10 -4.25
CA GLY A 201 -13.31 -15.45 -4.07
C GLY A 201 -12.26 -16.55 -3.95
N TYR A 202 -10.98 -16.19 -3.77
CA TYR A 202 -9.93 -17.17 -3.45
C TYR A 202 -10.06 -17.65 -2.00
N SER A 203 -9.70 -18.89 -1.74
CA SER A 203 -9.63 -19.43 -0.40
C SER A 203 -8.40 -18.93 0.36
N THR A 204 -8.38 -19.05 1.68
CA THR A 204 -7.23 -18.76 2.55
C THR A 204 -5.94 -19.44 2.06
N ALA A 205 -6.03 -20.73 1.65
CA ALA A 205 -4.89 -21.48 1.15
C ALA A 205 -4.37 -20.94 -0.20
N GLU A 206 -5.28 -20.57 -1.11
CA GLU A 206 -4.93 -19.96 -2.41
C GLU A 206 -4.36 -18.56 -2.22
N THR A 207 -4.91 -17.77 -1.29
CA THR A 207 -4.36 -16.44 -0.94
C THR A 207 -2.91 -16.57 -0.44
N PHE A 208 -2.64 -17.53 0.42
CA PHE A 208 -1.26 -17.83 0.85
C PHE A 208 -0.37 -18.30 -0.31
N ALA A 209 -0.87 -19.10 -1.24
CA ALA A 209 -0.12 -19.54 -2.41
C ALA A 209 0.26 -18.34 -3.32
N GLN A 210 -0.65 -17.38 -3.50
CA GLN A 210 -0.38 -16.16 -4.26
C GLN A 210 0.65 -15.25 -3.58
N TYR A 211 0.61 -15.11 -2.25
CA TYR A 211 1.68 -14.48 -1.48
C TYR A 211 3.04 -15.14 -1.78
N ARG A 212 3.08 -16.47 -1.77
CA ARG A 212 4.32 -17.21 -2.04
C ARG A 212 4.85 -17.00 -3.44
N ALA A 213 3.99 -16.86 -4.45
CA ALA A 213 4.39 -16.52 -5.82
C ALA A 213 5.10 -15.17 -5.87
N MET A 214 4.61 -14.16 -5.12
CA MET A 214 5.17 -12.82 -5.08
C MET A 214 6.40 -12.67 -4.17
N ARG A 215 6.67 -13.62 -3.27
CA ARG A 215 7.61 -13.50 -2.14
C ARG A 215 9.00 -12.98 -2.52
N SER A 216 9.56 -13.43 -3.63
CA SER A 216 10.91 -13.04 -4.08
C SER A 216 11.02 -11.58 -4.51
N GLY A 217 9.92 -10.96 -4.94
CA GLY A 217 9.83 -9.57 -5.38
C GLY A 217 9.34 -8.59 -4.31
N LEU A 218 8.93 -9.07 -3.14
CA LEU A 218 8.30 -8.21 -2.12
C LEU A 218 9.21 -7.08 -1.67
N GLY A 219 8.59 -5.90 -1.50
CA GLY A 219 9.15 -4.72 -0.84
C GLY A 219 8.50 -4.48 0.53
N TRP A 220 7.17 -4.55 0.59
CA TRP A 220 6.39 -4.44 1.83
C TRP A 220 5.02 -5.11 1.67
N ILE A 221 4.23 -5.10 2.74
CA ILE A 221 2.91 -5.73 2.77
C ILE A 221 1.89 -4.70 3.25
N HIS A 222 0.74 -4.63 2.57
CA HIS A 222 -0.46 -3.98 3.09
C HIS A 222 -1.21 -4.95 4.00
N ILE A 223 -1.67 -4.44 5.13
CA ILE A 223 -2.40 -5.20 6.13
C ILE A 223 -3.86 -4.79 6.09
N LYS A 224 -4.64 -5.66 5.49
CA LYS A 224 -6.07 -5.56 5.33
C LYS A 224 -6.64 -6.97 5.34
N ASP A 225 -7.68 -7.23 6.12
CA ASP A 225 -8.29 -8.56 6.21
C ASP A 225 -9.77 -8.52 5.86
N TYR A 226 -10.30 -9.65 5.51
CA TYR A 226 -11.62 -9.77 4.93
C TYR A 226 -12.28 -11.09 5.35
N LEU A 227 -13.56 -11.02 5.76
CA LEU A 227 -14.39 -12.19 5.99
C LEU A 227 -15.09 -12.59 4.68
N SER A 228 -14.69 -13.72 4.13
CA SER A 228 -15.22 -14.22 2.87
C SER A 228 -16.68 -14.65 3.02
N PRO A 229 -17.60 -14.20 2.15
CA PRO A 229 -18.93 -14.79 2.07
C PRO A 229 -18.83 -16.28 1.73
N LYS A 230 -19.75 -17.08 2.25
CA LYS A 230 -19.77 -18.56 2.05
C LYS A 230 -19.91 -19.01 0.57
N ALA A 231 -20.27 -18.10 -0.33
CA ALA A 231 -20.38 -18.35 -1.76
C ALA A 231 -19.97 -17.08 -2.52
N SER A 232 -18.73 -17.03 -2.98
CA SER A 232 -18.25 -16.00 -3.93
C SER A 232 -17.73 -16.70 -5.19
N GLU A 233 -18.04 -16.14 -6.37
CA GLU A 233 -17.48 -16.62 -7.62
C GLU A 233 -16.01 -16.21 -7.70
N LYS A 234 -15.15 -17.18 -8.02
CA LYS A 234 -13.71 -17.00 -8.08
C LYS A 234 -13.29 -16.20 -9.33
N GLY A 235 -12.49 -15.14 -9.13
CA GLY A 235 -11.91 -14.34 -10.22
C GLY A 235 -12.91 -13.44 -10.93
N GLY A 236 -14.11 -13.25 -10.37
CA GLY A 236 -15.11 -12.31 -10.89
C GLY A 236 -14.72 -10.84 -10.65
N HIS A 237 -15.45 -9.94 -11.30
CA HIS A 237 -15.34 -8.51 -11.04
C HIS A 237 -15.69 -8.20 -9.57
N VAL A 238 -14.85 -7.44 -8.90
CA VAL A 238 -15.08 -7.03 -7.51
C VAL A 238 -15.85 -5.72 -7.50
N ASP A 239 -17.10 -5.80 -7.04
CA ASP A 239 -17.99 -4.66 -6.86
C ASP A 239 -17.86 -4.05 -5.45
N GLU A 240 -18.23 -2.78 -5.28
CA GLU A 240 -18.21 -2.09 -3.98
C GLU A 240 -19.09 -2.76 -2.91
N GLU A 241 -20.14 -3.48 -3.31
CA GLU A 241 -20.99 -4.25 -2.39
C GLU A 241 -20.23 -5.35 -1.64
N ILE A 242 -19.25 -5.95 -2.29
CA ILE A 242 -18.38 -6.99 -1.70
C ILE A 242 -17.44 -6.37 -0.66
N LEU A 243 -17.11 -5.10 -0.81
CA LEU A 243 -16.15 -4.39 0.03
C LEU A 243 -16.72 -3.93 1.39
N LYS A 244 -17.65 -4.68 1.97
CA LYS A 244 -18.28 -4.37 3.28
C LYS A 244 -17.76 -5.26 4.43
N ASN A 245 -17.04 -6.34 4.11
CA ASN A 245 -16.68 -7.37 5.08
C ASN A 245 -15.23 -7.27 5.55
N PHE A 246 -14.64 -6.08 5.51
CA PHE A 246 -13.29 -5.87 6.04
C PHE A 246 -13.28 -5.94 7.56
N VAL A 247 -12.25 -6.61 8.10
CA VAL A 247 -12.07 -6.86 9.53
C VAL A 247 -10.60 -6.65 9.93
N PRO A 248 -10.28 -6.56 11.24
CA PRO A 248 -8.89 -6.56 11.70
C PRO A 248 -8.12 -7.82 11.28
N ALA A 249 -6.81 -7.70 11.12
CA ALA A 249 -5.91 -8.73 10.58
C ALA A 249 -5.89 -10.09 11.32
N ASP A 250 -6.48 -10.16 12.51
CA ASP A 250 -6.61 -11.36 13.33
C ASP A 250 -8.01 -11.98 13.30
N GLN A 251 -8.92 -11.48 12.45
CA GLN A 251 -10.33 -11.85 12.46
C GLN A 251 -10.88 -12.30 11.10
N GLY A 252 -10.09 -12.21 10.04
CA GLY A 252 -10.52 -12.56 8.68
C GLY A 252 -9.90 -13.84 8.14
N ASP A 253 -10.11 -14.02 6.85
CA ASP A 253 -9.73 -15.23 6.11
C ASP A 253 -8.48 -15.04 5.23
N ALA A 254 -7.86 -13.85 5.25
CA ALA A 254 -6.76 -13.49 4.34
C ALA A 254 -5.40 -14.12 4.69
N ALA A 255 -5.34 -15.09 5.61
CA ALA A 255 -4.16 -15.88 5.96
C ALA A 255 -3.01 -15.09 6.61
N HIS A 256 -3.24 -13.96 7.27
CA HIS A 256 -2.19 -13.11 7.82
C HIS A 256 -1.21 -13.83 8.74
N GLU A 257 -1.68 -14.75 9.60
CA GLU A 257 -0.78 -15.54 10.45
C GLU A 257 0.23 -16.35 9.63
N ALA A 258 -0.25 -17.10 8.63
CA ALA A 258 0.60 -17.93 7.78
C ALA A 258 1.56 -17.07 6.94
N ILE A 259 1.06 -15.96 6.38
CA ILE A 259 1.83 -15.00 5.58
C ILE A 259 2.94 -14.38 6.43
N LEU A 260 2.63 -13.83 7.59
CA LEU A 260 3.59 -13.14 8.44
C LEU A 260 4.61 -14.12 9.05
N ARG A 261 4.21 -15.35 9.39
CA ARG A 261 5.12 -16.41 9.83
C ARG A 261 6.15 -16.79 8.74
N ASP A 262 5.75 -16.87 7.48
CA ASP A 262 6.68 -17.11 6.38
C ASP A 262 7.50 -15.84 6.08
N PHE A 263 6.87 -14.66 6.10
CA PHE A 263 7.52 -13.37 5.86
C PHE A 263 8.63 -13.06 6.87
N ALA A 264 8.48 -13.48 8.13
CA ALA A 264 9.50 -13.35 9.16
C ALA A 264 10.87 -13.88 8.70
N ARG A 265 10.88 -14.94 7.89
CA ARG A 265 12.12 -15.55 7.35
C ARG A 265 12.78 -14.69 6.27
N VAL A 266 12.03 -13.83 5.61
CA VAL A 266 12.50 -12.96 4.50
C VAL A 266 12.94 -11.59 4.99
N ILE A 267 12.35 -11.11 6.10
CA ILE A 267 12.58 -9.76 6.67
C ILE A 267 14.07 -9.42 6.77
N PRO A 268 14.98 -10.26 7.33
CA PRO A 268 16.37 -9.84 7.51
C PRO A 268 17.12 -9.58 6.18
N ALA A 269 16.79 -10.34 5.13
CA ALA A 269 17.39 -10.14 3.81
C ALA A 269 16.77 -8.93 3.08
N LEU A 270 15.45 -8.79 3.19
CA LEU A 270 14.71 -7.68 2.62
C LEU A 270 15.12 -6.35 3.26
N GLU A 271 15.22 -6.28 4.58
CA GLU A 271 15.68 -5.09 5.30
C GLU A 271 17.04 -4.62 4.81
N ARG A 272 18.01 -5.54 4.67
CA ARG A 272 19.34 -5.18 4.11
C ARG A 272 19.25 -4.62 2.70
N LYS A 273 18.34 -5.17 1.86
CA LYS A 273 18.11 -4.67 0.50
C LYS A 273 17.52 -3.27 0.51
N LEU A 274 16.50 -3.02 1.35
CA LEU A 274 15.81 -1.75 1.46
C LEU A 274 16.71 -0.66 2.06
N ARG A 275 17.46 -0.96 3.13
CA ARG A 275 18.40 0.00 3.75
C ARG A 275 19.49 0.48 2.78
N ARG A 276 19.98 -0.40 1.88
CA ARG A 276 20.94 0.02 0.83
C ARG A 276 20.34 1.04 -0.16
N ARG A 277 19.02 1.17 -0.19
CA ARG A 277 18.28 2.14 -1.00
C ARG A 277 17.80 3.37 -0.20
N GLY A 278 18.27 3.52 1.03
CA GLY A 278 17.87 4.61 1.92
C GLY A 278 16.48 4.45 2.53
N ILE A 279 15.89 3.25 2.46
CA ILE A 279 14.60 2.94 3.09
C ILE A 279 14.87 2.45 4.51
N PRO A 280 14.19 2.97 5.55
CA PRO A 280 14.57 2.74 6.95
C PRO A 280 14.39 1.29 7.43
N GLY A 281 13.55 0.51 6.77
CA GLY A 281 13.28 -0.88 7.12
C GLY A 281 12.16 -1.49 6.28
N VAL A 282 11.60 -2.58 6.76
CA VAL A 282 10.48 -3.28 6.14
C VAL A 282 9.17 -2.75 6.72
N PHE A 283 8.33 -2.16 5.90
CA PHE A 283 7.04 -1.63 6.32
C PHE A 283 5.95 -2.70 6.30
N LEU A 284 5.04 -2.61 7.27
CA LEU A 284 3.69 -3.15 7.20
C LEU A 284 2.73 -1.96 7.22
N ASP A 285 2.04 -1.74 6.11
CA ASP A 285 1.14 -0.60 5.92
C ASP A 285 -0.31 -1.02 6.14
N MET A 286 -0.94 -0.52 7.20
CA MET A 286 -2.35 -0.82 7.49
C MET A 286 -3.28 -0.06 6.54
N GLU A 287 -4.22 -0.79 5.94
CA GLU A 287 -5.30 -0.27 5.10
C GLU A 287 -6.62 -0.94 5.49
N PRO A 288 -7.11 -0.78 6.74
CA PRO A 288 -8.04 -1.73 7.33
C PRO A 288 -9.47 -1.70 6.81
N HIS A 289 -9.98 -0.58 6.28
CA HIS A 289 -11.35 -0.42 5.74
C HIS A 289 -12.49 -0.90 6.65
N VAL A 290 -12.29 -1.01 7.97
CA VAL A 290 -13.22 -1.69 8.91
C VAL A 290 -14.59 -1.02 9.08
N LYS A 291 -14.80 0.18 8.57
CA LYS A 291 -16.10 0.87 8.51
C LYS A 291 -16.61 1.11 7.09
N GLY A 292 -15.88 0.69 6.10
CA GLY A 292 -16.26 0.78 4.70
C GLY A 292 -15.04 0.83 3.79
N GLY A 293 -15.11 0.10 2.71
CA GLY A 293 -14.17 0.16 1.59
C GLY A 293 -14.80 0.89 0.42
N GLY A 294 -13.99 1.29 -0.55
CA GLY A 294 -14.47 1.90 -1.77
C GLY A 294 -13.33 2.30 -2.70
N GLN A 295 -13.67 2.62 -3.94
CA GLN A 295 -12.72 2.93 -5.01
C GLN A 295 -11.80 4.14 -4.68
N PHE A 296 -12.25 5.05 -3.81
CA PHE A 296 -11.54 6.28 -3.45
C PHE A 296 -10.94 6.25 -2.04
N GLY A 297 -10.61 5.08 -1.55
CA GLY A 297 -9.99 4.86 -0.25
C GLY A 297 -10.99 4.44 0.81
N GLY A 298 -10.54 3.58 1.70
CA GLY A 298 -11.33 3.06 2.80
C GLY A 298 -11.54 4.07 3.93
N PHE A 299 -12.38 3.65 4.86
CA PHE A 299 -12.66 4.38 6.06
C PHE A 299 -12.66 3.46 7.27
N SER A 300 -11.96 3.85 8.33
CA SER A 300 -11.92 3.12 9.59
C SER A 300 -12.24 4.00 10.79
N GLY A 301 -11.93 5.29 10.71
CA GLY A 301 -11.97 6.23 11.82
C GLY A 301 -10.86 5.95 12.85
N PRO A 302 -10.67 6.82 13.84
CA PRO A 302 -9.60 6.66 14.83
C PRO A 302 -9.79 5.41 15.69
N ASP A 303 -11.01 5.05 16.04
CA ASP A 303 -11.35 3.84 16.78
C ASP A 303 -11.13 2.56 15.93
N GLY A 304 -11.56 2.56 14.68
CA GLY A 304 -11.35 1.44 13.75
C GLY A 304 -9.87 1.21 13.45
N MET A 305 -9.09 2.27 13.23
CA MET A 305 -7.64 2.17 13.05
C MET A 305 -6.97 1.61 14.31
N GLY A 306 -7.40 2.04 15.50
CA GLY A 306 -6.88 1.50 16.77
C GLY A 306 -7.21 0.03 16.98
N VAL A 307 -8.40 -0.43 16.56
CA VAL A 307 -8.79 -1.86 16.60
C VAL A 307 -7.92 -2.66 15.61
N ALA A 308 -7.73 -2.14 14.40
CA ALA A 308 -6.91 -2.79 13.37
C ALA A 308 -5.44 -2.92 13.82
N LEU A 309 -4.86 -1.87 14.41
CA LEU A 309 -3.51 -1.91 14.96
C LEU A 309 -3.37 -2.99 16.04
N ARG A 310 -4.32 -3.07 16.99
CA ARG A 310 -4.29 -4.12 18.02
C ARG A 310 -4.41 -5.51 17.43
N GLY A 311 -5.22 -5.71 16.38
CA GLY A 311 -5.31 -6.97 15.65
C GLY A 311 -3.98 -7.35 15.02
N LEU A 312 -3.32 -6.43 14.33
CA LEU A 312 -1.99 -6.65 13.75
C LEU A 312 -0.96 -6.98 14.83
N CYS A 313 -0.89 -6.20 15.91
CA CYS A 313 0.05 -6.46 17.01
C CYS A 313 -0.11 -7.87 17.59
N ARG A 314 -1.35 -8.34 17.81
CA ARG A 314 -1.58 -9.73 18.28
C ARG A 314 -1.03 -10.78 17.32
N VAL A 315 -1.17 -10.59 16.00
CA VAL A 315 -0.60 -11.52 15.02
C VAL A 315 0.92 -11.46 15.05
N LEU A 316 1.53 -10.27 15.12
CA LEU A 316 3.00 -10.10 15.17
C LEU A 316 3.60 -10.73 16.42
N ASP A 317 3.01 -10.49 17.58
CA ASP A 317 3.42 -11.11 18.87
C ASP A 317 3.37 -12.63 18.78
N TYR A 318 2.28 -13.19 18.20
CA TYR A 318 2.10 -14.61 18.05
C TYR A 318 3.11 -15.26 17.09
N VAL A 319 3.49 -14.59 16.00
CA VAL A 319 4.44 -15.12 15.02
C VAL A 319 5.91 -14.76 15.34
N GLY A 320 6.16 -13.92 16.33
CA GLY A 320 7.49 -13.54 16.79
C GLY A 320 8.19 -12.53 15.88
N ILE A 321 7.47 -11.53 15.38
CA ILE A 321 8.01 -10.38 14.63
C ILE A 321 8.02 -9.16 15.54
N ASP A 322 9.19 -8.57 15.73
CA ASP A 322 9.35 -7.35 16.53
C ASP A 322 8.83 -6.12 15.78
N TYR A 323 8.23 -5.21 16.54
CA TYR A 323 7.83 -3.88 16.08
C TYR A 323 8.03 -2.88 17.22
N HIS A 324 7.89 -1.59 16.92
CA HIS A 324 7.95 -0.54 17.94
C HIS A 324 6.81 0.45 17.73
N LEU A 325 6.10 0.77 18.80
CA LEU A 325 5.18 1.90 18.90
C LEU A 325 5.79 2.90 19.89
N ARG A 326 5.79 4.18 19.53
CA ARG A 326 6.29 5.23 20.43
C ARG A 326 5.57 5.19 21.77
N ASP A 327 6.34 5.24 22.82
CA ASP A 327 5.85 5.33 24.18
C ASP A 327 6.29 6.64 24.87
N PHE A 328 6.06 6.74 26.17
CA PHE A 328 6.40 7.94 26.93
C PHE A 328 7.91 8.15 27.02
N GLU A 329 8.72 7.09 27.05
CA GLU A 329 10.18 7.21 27.10
C GLU A 329 10.73 7.77 25.78
N ASP A 330 10.16 7.37 24.63
CA ASP A 330 10.50 7.95 23.33
C ASP A 330 10.20 9.44 23.29
N VAL A 331 9.05 9.86 23.83
CA VAL A 331 8.66 11.28 23.88
C VAL A 331 9.61 12.08 24.77
N LYS A 332 10.02 11.53 25.93
CA LYS A 332 11.03 12.17 26.79
C LYS A 332 12.38 12.29 26.09
N ALA A 333 12.85 11.21 25.48
CA ALA A 333 14.12 11.21 24.77
C ALA A 333 14.17 12.24 23.63
N ALA A 334 13.07 12.35 22.85
CA ALA A 334 12.95 13.33 21.77
C ALA A 334 12.98 14.80 22.28
N ARG A 335 12.58 15.02 23.52
CA ARG A 335 12.57 16.35 24.17
C ARG A 335 13.81 16.61 25.03
N GLY A 336 14.74 15.67 25.13
CA GLY A 336 15.98 15.82 25.89
C GLY A 336 15.84 15.66 27.40
N PHE A 337 14.84 14.89 27.85
CA PHE A 337 14.66 14.55 29.27
C PHE A 337 15.33 13.22 29.63
#